data_fa85fe7383de2aa173af34cb24a0bd2c
#
_entry.id   fa85fe7383de2aa173af34cb24a0bd2c
#
_cell.length_a   1.000
_cell.length_b   1.000
_cell.length_c   1.000
_cell.angle_alpha   90.00
_cell.angle_beta   90.00
_cell.angle_gamma   90.00
#
_symmetry.space_group_name_H-M   'P 1'
#
loop_
_entity.id
_entity.type
_entity.pdbx_description
1 polymer ?
#
loop_
_entity_poly.entity_id
_entity_poly.type
_entity_poly.pdbx_seq_one_letter_code
_entity_poly.pdbx_strand_id
1 'polypeptide(L)'
;CFNRALADEIDFEFRKEENIEVMSMWKYFKLLGISWEDTVEHEGKKIVLQKLPPHISSKYIAKLLEEKINDAVDNFKFDTLLIDEAQDFSEKYWDFFKLLFAENPESAWYLFFDTNQALTHPEWSPPLFEIPHSNLPLTYILRCTENISYKVQNIFESKFGFRGITGEDPEFLVVNESSWNKSLEELVELLKNL
;
A
#
# COMPACT_ATOMS: atom_id res chain seq x y z
N CYS A 1 1.21 5.79 4.60
CA CYS A 1 0.18 4.80 4.32
C CYS A 1 -0.34 4.93 2.88
N PHE A 2 -0.49 3.83 2.15
CA PHE A 2 -1.04 3.87 0.78
C PHE A 2 -2.57 4.07 0.81
N ASN A 3 -3.24 3.41 1.71
CA ASN A 3 -4.70 3.47 1.88
C ASN A 3 -5.12 4.76 2.62
N ARG A 4 -5.97 5.57 1.97
CA ARG A 4 -6.44 6.84 2.53
C ARG A 4 -7.32 6.66 3.77
N ALA A 5 -8.26 5.73 3.74
CA ALA A 5 -9.18 5.52 4.85
C ALA A 5 -8.42 5.06 6.12
N LEU A 6 -7.46 4.17 5.96
CA LEU A 6 -6.58 3.74 7.06
C LEU A 6 -5.71 4.89 7.57
N ALA A 7 -5.17 5.73 6.67
CA ALA A 7 -4.41 6.90 7.07
C ALA A 7 -5.24 7.88 7.91
N ASP A 8 -6.49 8.13 7.50
CA ASP A 8 -7.40 9.03 8.21
C ASP A 8 -7.79 8.47 9.61
N GLU A 9 -7.93 7.13 9.73
CA GLU A 9 -8.18 6.46 11.02
C GLU A 9 -6.97 6.54 11.96
N ILE A 10 -5.78 6.26 11.47
CA ILE A 10 -4.55 6.36 12.26
C ILE A 10 -4.28 7.82 12.66
N ASP A 11 -4.48 8.79 11.74
CA ASP A 11 -4.35 10.22 12.04
C ASP A 11 -5.30 10.65 13.17
N PHE A 12 -6.51 10.11 13.19
CA PHE A 12 -7.47 10.37 14.26
C PHE A 12 -6.97 9.87 15.63
N GLU A 13 -6.36 8.69 15.67
CA GLU A 13 -5.81 8.11 16.91
C GLU A 13 -4.62 8.92 17.44
N PHE A 14 -3.72 9.34 16.55
CA PHE A 14 -2.48 10.06 16.91
C PHE A 14 -2.59 11.58 16.87
N ARG A 15 -3.76 12.15 16.62
CA ARG A 15 -3.97 13.61 16.45
C ARG A 15 -3.50 14.51 17.62
N LYS A 16 -3.23 13.93 18.79
CA LYS A 16 -2.73 14.65 19.96
C LYS A 16 -1.21 14.62 20.10
N GLU A 17 -0.54 13.84 19.28
CA GLU A 17 0.92 13.69 19.31
C GLU A 17 1.53 14.67 18.31
N GLU A 18 2.18 15.71 18.84
CA GLU A 18 2.71 16.82 18.01
C GLU A 18 3.89 16.40 17.11
N ASN A 19 4.54 15.30 17.42
CA ASN A 19 5.72 14.78 16.71
C ASN A 19 5.39 13.61 15.76
N ILE A 20 4.10 13.28 15.56
CA ILE A 20 3.66 12.24 14.65
C ILE A 20 2.82 12.85 13.53
N GLU A 21 3.26 12.66 12.31
CA GLU A 21 2.47 12.99 11.14
C GLU A 21 1.99 11.72 10.45
N VAL A 22 0.67 11.60 10.31
CA VAL A 22 0.03 10.47 9.60
C VAL A 22 -0.61 10.98 8.34
N MET A 23 -0.24 10.39 7.22
CA MET A 23 -0.86 10.77 5.96
C MET A 23 -0.87 9.65 4.93
N SER A 24 -1.85 9.69 4.04
CA SER A 24 -1.81 8.88 2.84
C SER A 24 -0.77 9.43 1.87
N MET A 25 -0.23 8.56 1.03
CA MET A 25 0.71 8.97 -0.02
C MET A 25 0.16 10.11 -0.88
N TRP A 26 -1.13 10.11 -1.15
CA TRP A 26 -1.80 11.17 -1.92
C TRP A 26 -1.89 12.51 -1.22
N LYS A 27 -2.14 12.52 0.09
CA LYS A 27 -2.09 13.74 0.90
C LYS A 27 -0.69 14.34 0.84
N TYR A 28 0.31 13.48 0.91
CA TYR A 28 1.70 13.89 0.82
C TYR A 28 2.05 14.48 -0.55
N PHE A 29 1.68 13.83 -1.65
CA PHE A 29 1.88 14.37 -3.00
C PHE A 29 1.20 15.73 -3.19
N LYS A 30 0.00 15.90 -2.63
CA LYS A 30 -0.71 17.17 -2.67
C LYS A 30 0.05 18.29 -1.95
N LEU A 31 0.71 17.99 -0.83
CA LEU A 31 1.58 18.95 -0.13
C LEU A 31 2.76 19.38 -1.00
N LEU A 32 3.28 18.48 -1.83
CA LEU A 32 4.32 18.77 -2.82
C LEU A 32 3.77 19.45 -4.10
N GLY A 33 2.49 19.77 -4.13
CA GLY A 33 1.84 20.37 -5.30
C GLY A 33 1.67 19.42 -6.48
N ILE A 34 1.57 18.10 -6.21
CA ILE A 34 1.26 17.07 -7.21
C ILE A 34 -0.20 16.64 -7.03
N SER A 35 -0.99 16.71 -8.09
CA SER A 35 -2.40 16.36 -8.08
C SER A 35 -2.73 15.29 -9.13
N TRP A 36 -3.72 14.44 -8.82
CA TRP A 36 -4.33 13.56 -9.81
C TRP A 36 -4.98 14.31 -10.98
N GLU A 37 -5.32 15.57 -10.79
CA GLU A 37 -5.88 16.45 -11.80
C GLU A 37 -4.80 17.07 -12.69
N ASP A 38 -3.52 16.87 -12.36
CA ASP A 38 -2.41 17.36 -13.16
C ASP A 38 -2.46 16.74 -14.55
N THR A 39 -2.15 17.57 -15.54
CA THR A 39 -2.15 17.17 -16.93
C THR A 39 -0.73 16.89 -17.38
N VAL A 40 -0.51 15.71 -17.94
CA VAL A 40 0.76 15.27 -18.50
C VAL A 40 0.62 15.03 -20.00
N GLU A 41 1.73 15.10 -20.71
CA GLU A 41 1.77 14.75 -22.12
C GLU A 41 2.10 13.26 -22.25
N HIS A 42 1.17 12.48 -22.81
CA HIS A 42 1.31 11.07 -23.08
C HIS A 42 0.92 10.78 -24.52
N GLU A 43 1.83 10.19 -25.29
CA GLU A 43 1.66 9.88 -26.73
C GLU A 43 1.19 11.10 -27.56
N GLY A 44 1.76 12.28 -27.29
CA GLY A 44 1.43 13.52 -27.99
C GLY A 44 0.07 14.14 -27.62
N LYS A 45 -0.56 13.65 -26.54
CA LYS A 45 -1.83 14.18 -26.02
C LYS A 45 -1.70 14.63 -24.58
N LYS A 46 -2.38 15.71 -24.23
CA LYS A 46 -2.53 16.12 -22.84
C LYS A 46 -3.61 15.27 -22.18
N ILE A 47 -3.23 14.51 -21.15
CA ILE A 47 -4.11 13.61 -20.43
C ILE A 47 -3.97 13.89 -18.93
N VAL A 48 -5.09 13.90 -18.22
CA VAL A 48 -5.12 14.04 -16.76
C VAL A 48 -4.60 12.76 -16.11
N LEU A 49 -3.73 12.85 -15.10
CA LEU A 49 -3.07 11.71 -14.46
C LEU A 49 -4.04 10.60 -14.01
N GLN A 50 -5.17 10.98 -13.42
CA GLN A 50 -6.21 10.02 -12.98
C GLN A 50 -6.84 9.20 -14.10
N LYS A 51 -6.70 9.61 -15.37
CA LYS A 51 -7.23 8.89 -16.53
C LYS A 51 -6.22 7.90 -17.13
N LEU A 52 -4.99 7.92 -16.67
CA LEU A 52 -3.95 7.01 -17.10
C LEU A 52 -4.02 5.69 -16.31
N PRO A 53 -3.67 4.56 -16.92
CA PRO A 53 -3.49 3.31 -16.19
C PRO A 53 -2.46 3.49 -15.05
N PRO A 54 -2.63 2.79 -13.91
CA PRO A 54 -1.78 2.97 -12.73
C PRO A 54 -0.27 2.86 -12.99
N HIS A 55 0.15 1.89 -13.82
CA HIS A 55 1.55 1.68 -14.17
C HIS A 55 2.14 2.80 -15.04
N ILE A 56 1.29 3.56 -15.74
CA ILE A 56 1.70 4.72 -16.54
C ILE A 56 1.70 5.97 -15.66
N SER A 57 0.62 6.21 -14.91
CA SER A 57 0.54 7.38 -14.02
C SER A 57 1.67 7.38 -12.98
N SER A 58 2.05 6.22 -12.44
CA SER A 58 3.18 6.09 -11.51
C SER A 58 4.50 6.62 -12.09
N LYS A 59 4.75 6.43 -13.39
CA LYS A 59 5.97 6.96 -14.05
C LYS A 59 5.96 8.49 -14.09
N TYR A 60 4.80 9.09 -14.36
CA TYR A 60 4.69 10.56 -14.38
C TYR A 60 4.79 11.15 -12.99
N ILE A 61 4.18 10.50 -12.00
CA ILE A 61 4.29 10.93 -10.61
C ILE A 61 5.74 10.86 -10.14
N ALA A 62 6.46 9.79 -10.45
CA ALA A 62 7.88 9.69 -10.13
C ALA A 62 8.69 10.83 -10.74
N LYS A 63 8.43 11.19 -11.99
CA LYS A 63 9.08 12.34 -12.63
C LYS A 63 8.74 13.66 -11.95
N LEU A 64 7.47 13.90 -11.61
CA LEU A 64 7.04 15.09 -10.87
C LEU A 64 7.67 15.15 -9.47
N LEU A 65 7.85 14.02 -8.81
CA LEU A 65 8.57 13.93 -7.54
C LEU A 65 10.04 14.32 -7.70
N GLU A 66 10.71 13.82 -8.74
CA GLU A 66 12.11 14.18 -9.06
C GLU A 66 12.26 15.71 -9.25
N GLU A 67 11.30 16.34 -9.91
CA GLU A 67 11.30 17.80 -10.13
C GLU A 67 11.08 18.60 -8.84
N LYS A 68 10.36 18.03 -7.87
CA LYS A 68 9.97 18.70 -6.61
C LYS A 68 10.81 18.27 -5.42
N ILE A 69 11.83 17.46 -5.64
CA ILE A 69 12.60 16.81 -4.59
C ILE A 69 13.29 17.82 -3.66
N ASN A 70 13.79 18.91 -4.21
CA ASN A 70 14.48 19.95 -3.42
C ASN A 70 13.51 20.61 -2.42
N ASP A 71 12.28 20.92 -2.86
CA ASP A 71 11.25 21.50 -2.00
C ASP A 71 10.84 20.53 -0.89
N ALA A 72 10.81 19.22 -1.22
CA ALA A 72 10.48 18.17 -0.25
C ALA A 72 11.58 18.01 0.81
N VAL A 73 12.83 17.96 0.40
CA VAL A 73 13.98 17.77 1.31
C VAL A 73 14.10 18.91 2.29
N ASP A 74 13.84 20.14 1.87
CA ASP A 74 13.98 21.32 2.73
C ASP A 74 12.85 21.44 3.78
N ASN A 75 11.67 20.92 3.47
CA ASN A 75 10.47 21.10 4.29
C ASN A 75 10.05 19.86 5.09
N PHE A 76 10.51 18.68 4.70
CA PHE A 76 10.04 17.41 5.27
C PHE A 76 11.21 16.44 5.51
N LYS A 77 11.86 16.57 6.66
CA LYS A 77 12.83 15.57 7.12
C LYS A 77 12.27 14.84 8.33
N PHE A 78 12.28 13.52 8.27
CA PHE A 78 11.77 12.66 9.32
C PHE A 78 12.91 11.84 9.94
N ASP A 79 12.93 11.74 11.27
CA ASP A 79 13.83 10.84 11.97
C ASP A 79 13.37 9.38 11.89
N THR A 80 12.07 9.17 11.82
CA THR A 80 11.48 7.85 11.72
C THR A 80 10.40 7.82 10.66
N LEU A 81 10.43 6.80 9.80
CA LEU A 81 9.45 6.60 8.75
C LEU A 81 8.82 5.21 8.87
N LEU A 82 7.49 5.17 9.01
CA LEU A 82 6.69 3.95 9.00
C LEU A 82 5.91 3.90 7.68
N ILE A 83 6.12 2.85 6.90
CA ILE A 83 5.44 2.65 5.61
C ILE A 83 4.61 1.39 5.69
N ASP A 84 3.30 1.56 5.58
CA ASP A 84 2.35 0.46 5.51
C ASP A 84 2.04 0.12 4.05
N GLU A 85 1.73 -1.16 3.77
CA GLU A 85 1.52 -1.72 2.43
C GLU A 85 2.69 -1.39 1.49
N ALA A 86 3.90 -1.63 1.99
CA ALA A 86 5.13 -1.23 1.30
C ALA A 86 5.27 -1.87 -0.10
N GLN A 87 4.65 -3.02 -0.35
CA GLN A 87 4.63 -3.70 -1.64
C GLN A 87 3.86 -2.93 -2.74
N ASP A 88 3.05 -1.95 -2.38
CA ASP A 88 2.31 -1.12 -3.34
C ASP A 88 3.17 0.02 -3.92
N PHE A 89 4.37 0.24 -3.37
CA PHE A 89 5.28 1.27 -3.83
C PHE A 89 6.30 0.73 -4.84
N SER A 90 6.39 1.36 -6.00
CA SER A 90 7.41 1.04 -6.99
C SER A 90 8.81 1.53 -6.56
N GLU A 91 9.86 0.99 -7.18
CA GLU A 91 11.27 1.30 -6.86
C GLU A 91 11.56 2.81 -6.78
N LYS A 92 10.99 3.59 -7.68
CA LYS A 92 11.21 5.04 -7.73
C LYS A 92 10.71 5.81 -6.50
N TYR A 93 9.70 5.30 -5.80
CA TYR A 93 9.26 5.91 -4.54
C TYR A 93 10.29 5.71 -3.42
N TRP A 94 11.07 4.64 -3.46
CA TRP A 94 12.08 4.37 -2.45
C TRP A 94 13.22 5.39 -2.50
N ASP A 95 13.65 5.78 -3.69
CA ASP A 95 14.66 6.82 -3.84
C ASP A 95 14.16 8.16 -3.29
N PHE A 96 12.90 8.47 -3.53
CA PHE A 96 12.26 9.63 -2.95
C PHE A 96 12.19 9.55 -1.41
N PHE A 97 11.74 8.42 -0.85
CA PHE A 97 11.68 8.27 0.60
C PHE A 97 13.05 8.40 1.27
N LYS A 98 14.13 7.91 0.65
CA LYS A 98 15.49 8.09 1.16
C LYS A 98 15.86 9.56 1.37
N LEU A 99 15.38 10.44 0.51
CA LEU A 99 15.70 11.87 0.58
C LEU A 99 14.94 12.60 1.70
N LEU A 100 13.81 12.06 2.11
CA LEU A 100 13.03 12.58 3.26
C LEU A 100 13.66 12.21 4.59
N PHE A 101 14.64 11.33 4.58
CA PHE A 101 15.28 10.87 5.78
C PHE A 101 16.32 11.88 6.25
N ALA A 102 16.28 12.21 7.53
CA ALA A 102 17.38 12.96 8.13
C ALA A 102 18.65 12.11 8.08
N GLU A 103 19.78 12.72 7.74
CA GLU A 103 21.10 12.09 7.85
C GLU A 103 21.48 11.99 9.34
N ASN A 104 20.73 11.22 10.10
CA ASN A 104 20.90 11.02 11.52
C ASN A 104 21.11 9.52 11.77
N PRO A 105 22.18 9.10 12.49
CA PRO A 105 22.43 7.69 12.80
C PRO A 105 21.32 7.00 13.60
N GLU A 106 20.45 7.77 14.26
CA GLU A 106 19.32 7.26 15.03
C GLU A 106 18.04 7.14 14.21
N SER A 107 18.07 7.54 12.96
CA SER A 107 16.91 7.44 12.06
C SER A 107 16.53 5.99 11.77
N ALA A 108 15.24 5.69 11.76
CA ALA A 108 14.74 4.34 11.61
C ALA A 108 13.64 4.22 10.56
N TRP A 109 13.66 3.11 9.81
CA TRP A 109 12.61 2.74 8.85
C TRP A 109 11.89 1.51 9.33
N TYR A 110 10.56 1.54 9.24
CA TYR A 110 9.71 0.39 9.50
C TYR A 110 8.83 0.15 8.27
N LEU A 111 9.04 -0.97 7.60
CA LEU A 111 8.29 -1.35 6.41
C LEU A 111 7.37 -2.50 6.77
N PHE A 112 6.07 -2.30 6.60
CA PHE A 112 5.05 -3.33 6.74
C PHE A 112 4.61 -3.75 5.36
N PHE A 113 4.74 -5.03 5.03
CA PHE A 113 4.46 -5.53 3.69
C PHE A 113 4.02 -7.00 3.70
N ASP A 114 3.30 -7.38 2.66
CA ASP A 114 2.96 -8.76 2.36
C ASP A 114 3.31 -9.06 0.89
N THR A 115 4.33 -9.88 0.68
CA THR A 115 4.79 -10.24 -0.66
C THR A 115 3.73 -10.97 -1.48
N ASN A 116 2.77 -11.66 -0.82
CA ASN A 116 1.67 -12.33 -1.51
C ASN A 116 0.60 -11.35 -2.01
N GLN A 117 0.63 -10.12 -1.54
CA GLN A 117 -0.30 -9.06 -1.96
C GLN A 117 0.32 -8.06 -2.95
N ALA A 118 1.52 -8.31 -3.45
CA ALA A 118 2.20 -7.46 -4.44
C ALA A 118 1.57 -7.58 -5.85
N LEU A 119 0.25 -7.34 -5.96
CA LEU A 119 -0.52 -7.55 -7.18
C LEU A 119 -0.14 -6.59 -8.32
N THR A 120 0.24 -5.36 -7.97
CA THR A 120 0.61 -4.32 -8.92
C THR A 120 2.07 -4.42 -9.36
N HIS A 121 2.90 -5.08 -8.56
CA HIS A 121 4.33 -5.25 -8.77
C HIS A 121 4.75 -6.68 -8.40
N PRO A 122 4.45 -7.70 -9.24
CA PRO A 122 4.72 -9.11 -8.90
C PRO A 122 6.19 -9.42 -8.60
N GLU A 123 7.12 -8.65 -9.18
CA GLU A 123 8.57 -8.77 -8.95
C GLU A 123 9.06 -7.93 -7.75
N TRP A 124 8.13 -7.38 -6.98
CA TRP A 124 8.49 -6.55 -5.86
C TRP A 124 9.31 -7.32 -4.80
N SER A 125 10.34 -6.69 -4.34
CA SER A 125 11.11 -7.13 -3.17
C SER A 125 11.33 -5.97 -2.22
N PRO A 126 11.48 -6.23 -0.92
CA PRO A 126 11.81 -5.17 0.03
C PRO A 126 13.06 -4.42 -0.43
N PRO A 127 13.05 -3.09 -0.40
CA PRO A 127 14.22 -2.31 -0.75
C PRO A 127 15.37 -2.67 0.19
N LEU A 128 16.41 -3.27 -0.36
CA LEU A 128 17.65 -3.53 0.37
C LEU A 128 18.44 -2.23 0.43
N PHE A 129 18.20 -1.45 1.46
CA PHE A 129 19.05 -0.32 1.75
C PHE A 129 20.40 -0.84 2.28
N GLU A 130 21.49 -0.14 2.02
CA GLU A 130 22.81 -0.41 2.60
C GLU A 130 22.84 -0.17 4.13
N ILE A 131 21.70 -0.32 4.79
CA ILE A 131 21.50 -0.11 6.21
C ILE A 131 21.28 -1.47 6.87
N PRO A 132 21.87 -1.74 8.03
CA PRO A 132 21.58 -2.95 8.78
C PRO A 132 20.07 -3.08 9.03
N HIS A 133 19.50 -4.20 8.66
CA HIS A 133 18.07 -4.45 8.80
C HIS A 133 17.78 -5.80 9.45
N SER A 134 16.62 -5.90 10.08
CA SER A 134 16.10 -7.13 10.67
C SER A 134 14.71 -7.40 10.11
N ASN A 135 14.45 -8.64 9.71
CA ASN A 135 13.13 -9.10 9.29
C ASN A 135 12.39 -9.68 10.48
N LEU A 136 11.20 -9.17 10.75
CA LEU A 136 10.30 -9.65 11.79
C LEU A 136 9.04 -10.22 11.14
N PRO A 137 8.97 -11.53 10.86
CA PRO A 137 7.79 -12.11 10.23
C PRO A 137 6.61 -12.11 11.21
N LEU A 138 5.46 -11.63 10.75
CA LEU A 138 4.19 -11.80 11.45
C LEU A 138 3.65 -13.18 11.13
N THR A 139 3.63 -14.05 12.12
CA THR A 139 3.35 -15.49 11.95
C THR A 139 1.95 -15.90 12.36
N TYR A 140 1.10 -14.94 12.76
CA TYR A 140 -0.27 -15.21 13.19
C TYR A 140 -1.29 -14.44 12.39
N ILE A 141 -2.32 -15.13 11.95
CA ILE A 141 -3.53 -14.53 11.35
C ILE A 141 -4.49 -14.20 12.48
N LEU A 142 -4.93 -12.94 12.57
CA LEU A 142 -5.79 -12.44 13.65
C LEU A 142 -7.17 -12.02 13.17
N ARG A 143 -7.32 -11.62 11.90
CA ARG A 143 -8.55 -11.01 11.37
C ARG A 143 -9.51 -11.99 10.70
N CYS A 144 -9.03 -13.15 10.30
CA CYS A 144 -9.85 -14.18 9.65
C CYS A 144 -10.28 -15.23 10.65
N THR A 145 -11.35 -15.98 10.35
CA THR A 145 -11.70 -17.18 11.12
C THR A 145 -10.68 -18.29 10.86
N GLU A 146 -10.67 -19.29 11.75
CA GLU A 146 -9.76 -20.45 11.65
C GLU A 146 -9.93 -21.17 10.30
N ASN A 147 -11.17 -21.40 9.88
CA ASN A 147 -11.47 -22.12 8.65
C ASN A 147 -11.00 -21.35 7.41
N ILE A 148 -11.17 -20.04 7.37
CA ILE A 148 -10.62 -19.19 6.30
C ILE A 148 -9.09 -19.24 6.32
N SER A 149 -8.48 -19.10 7.49
CA SER A 149 -7.02 -19.14 7.65
C SER A 149 -6.42 -20.45 7.16
N TYR A 150 -7.07 -21.58 7.49
CA TYR A 150 -6.65 -22.91 7.03
C TYR A 150 -6.72 -23.04 5.49
N LYS A 151 -7.78 -22.53 4.87
CA LYS A 151 -7.91 -22.56 3.41
C LYS A 151 -6.85 -21.69 2.72
N VAL A 152 -6.57 -20.50 3.26
CA VAL A 152 -5.53 -19.61 2.76
C VAL A 152 -4.16 -20.26 2.85
N GLN A 153 -3.83 -20.90 3.98
CA GLN A 153 -2.57 -21.63 4.15
C GLN A 153 -2.38 -22.72 3.09
N ASN A 154 -3.44 -23.46 2.79
CA ASN A 154 -3.39 -24.50 1.77
C ASN A 154 -3.19 -23.96 0.35
N ILE A 155 -3.75 -22.78 0.04
CA ILE A 155 -3.60 -22.14 -1.28
C ILE A 155 -2.16 -21.62 -1.46
N PHE A 156 -1.61 -20.98 -0.44
CA PHE A 156 -0.29 -20.34 -0.52
C PHE A 156 0.86 -21.24 -0.01
N GLU A 157 0.57 -22.49 0.35
CA GLU A 157 1.55 -23.46 0.90
C GLU A 157 2.35 -22.88 2.09
N SER A 158 1.73 -21.97 2.85
CA SER A 158 2.38 -21.24 3.92
C SER A 158 1.90 -21.75 5.30
N LYS A 159 2.74 -21.56 6.31
CA LYS A 159 2.42 -21.99 7.69
C LYS A 159 2.31 -20.75 8.58
N PHE A 160 1.09 -20.36 8.88
CA PHE A 160 0.80 -19.32 9.85
C PHE A 160 0.18 -19.93 11.11
N GLY A 161 0.47 -19.35 12.26
CA GLY A 161 -0.34 -19.57 13.45
C GLY A 161 -1.70 -18.92 13.30
N PHE A 162 -2.66 -19.38 14.06
CA PHE A 162 -3.99 -18.79 14.13
C PHE A 162 -4.30 -18.35 15.56
N ARG A 163 -4.87 -17.17 15.71
CA ARG A 163 -5.43 -16.67 16.97
C ARG A 163 -6.70 -15.89 16.65
N GLY A 164 -7.84 -16.51 16.82
CA GLY A 164 -9.12 -15.90 16.54
C GLY A 164 -10.27 -16.84 16.86
N ILE A 165 -11.40 -16.63 16.23
CA ILE A 165 -12.61 -17.44 16.42
C ILE A 165 -12.71 -18.49 15.32
N THR A 166 -13.27 -19.65 15.67
CA THR A 166 -13.72 -20.63 14.70
C THR A 166 -14.92 -20.06 13.95
N GLY A 167 -14.92 -20.16 12.63
CA GLY A 167 -16.03 -19.73 11.79
C GLY A 167 -16.63 -20.89 11.00
N GLU A 168 -17.60 -20.58 10.16
CA GLU A 168 -18.12 -21.52 9.20
C GLU A 168 -17.10 -21.83 8.10
N ASP A 169 -17.24 -22.98 7.46
CA ASP A 169 -16.39 -23.31 6.30
C ASP A 169 -16.66 -22.34 5.15
N PRO A 170 -15.62 -21.76 4.57
CA PRO A 170 -15.80 -20.84 3.46
C PRO A 170 -16.29 -21.60 2.21
N GLU A 171 -17.29 -21.05 1.57
CA GLU A 171 -17.77 -21.52 0.28
C GLU A 171 -16.90 -20.98 -0.84
N PHE A 172 -16.60 -21.83 -1.83
CA PHE A 172 -15.86 -21.46 -3.03
C PHE A 172 -16.80 -21.36 -4.21
N LEU A 173 -16.91 -20.15 -4.76
CA LEU A 173 -17.62 -19.93 -6.02
C LEU A 173 -16.60 -19.93 -7.15
N VAL A 174 -16.66 -20.94 -8.02
CA VAL A 174 -15.85 -20.99 -9.23
C VAL A 174 -16.57 -20.22 -10.34
N VAL A 175 -15.99 -19.08 -10.70
CA VAL A 175 -16.55 -18.19 -11.72
C VAL A 175 -15.63 -18.18 -12.93
N ASN A 176 -16.18 -18.39 -14.13
CA ASN A 176 -15.48 -18.15 -15.38
C ASN A 176 -15.89 -16.80 -15.98
N GLU A 177 -15.13 -16.29 -16.93
CA GLU A 177 -15.40 -14.98 -17.54
C GLU A 177 -16.81 -14.85 -18.13
N SER A 178 -17.37 -15.93 -18.67
CA SER A 178 -18.70 -15.92 -19.29
C SER A 178 -19.85 -15.88 -18.27
N SER A 179 -19.60 -16.28 -17.02
CA SER A 179 -20.61 -16.32 -15.95
C SER A 179 -20.41 -15.23 -14.89
N TRP A 180 -19.39 -14.38 -15.03
CA TRP A 180 -19.02 -13.38 -14.03
C TRP A 180 -20.17 -12.50 -13.55
N ASN A 181 -20.91 -11.89 -14.50
CA ASN A 181 -22.01 -10.98 -14.15
C ASN A 181 -23.11 -11.71 -13.37
N LYS A 182 -23.48 -12.93 -13.79
CA LYS A 182 -24.47 -13.73 -13.09
C LYS A 182 -24.03 -14.10 -11.68
N SER A 183 -22.78 -14.50 -11.51
CA SER A 183 -22.23 -14.86 -10.20
C SER A 183 -22.13 -13.66 -9.28
N LEU A 184 -21.85 -12.47 -9.82
CA LEU A 184 -21.86 -11.23 -9.07
C LEU A 184 -23.27 -10.86 -8.58
N GLU A 185 -24.29 -11.04 -9.42
CA GLU A 185 -25.70 -10.83 -9.05
C GLU A 185 -26.13 -11.80 -7.93
N GLU A 186 -25.77 -13.09 -8.04
CA GLU A 186 -26.01 -14.09 -6.99
C GLU A 186 -25.32 -13.73 -5.66
N LEU A 187 -24.08 -13.26 -5.71
CA LEU A 187 -23.34 -12.80 -4.51
C LEU A 187 -24.01 -11.58 -3.87
N VAL A 188 -24.44 -10.60 -4.67
CA VAL A 188 -25.14 -9.41 -4.18
C VAL A 188 -26.45 -9.79 -3.52
N GLU A 189 -27.19 -10.77 -4.07
CA GLU A 189 -28.44 -11.26 -3.49
C GLU A 189 -28.21 -11.99 -2.16
N LEU A 190 -27.15 -12.81 -2.07
CA LEU A 190 -26.74 -13.43 -0.81
C LEU A 190 -26.40 -12.40 0.27
N LEU A 191 -25.64 -11.37 -0.08
CA LEU A 191 -25.25 -10.30 0.88
C LEU A 191 -26.43 -9.44 1.37
N LYS A 192 -27.51 -9.34 0.59
CA LYS A 192 -28.73 -8.63 1.04
C LYS A 192 -29.56 -9.42 2.06
N ASN A 193 -29.35 -10.73 2.15
CA ASN A 193 -30.08 -11.63 3.01
C ASN A 193 -29.31 -11.96 4.32
N LEU A 194 -28.11 -11.41 4.50
CA LEU A 194 -27.33 -11.41 5.74
C LEU A 194 -27.63 -10.18 6.60
#